data_a9d26b518bab68aa04509d8fd2d029a6
#
_entry.id   a9d26b518bab68aa04509d8fd2d029a6
#
_cell.length_a   1.000
_cell.length_b   1.000
_cell.length_c   1.000
_cell.angle_alpha   90.00
_cell.angle_beta   90.00
_cell.angle_gamma   90.00
#
_symmetry.space_group_name_H-M   'P 1'
#
loop_
_entity.id
_entity.type
_entity.pdbx_description
1 polymer ?
#
loop_
_entity_poly.entity_id
_entity_poly.type
_entity_poly.pdbx_seq_one_letter_code
_entity_poly.pdbx_strand_id
1 'polypeptide(L)' 'MIYKLYKTREDKEAAIKFNDDGSMISFIFDPANTDYQAYLKWVSEGNTPEPADE' A
#
# COMPACT_ATOMS: atom_id res chain seq x y z
N MET A 1 -8.92 -4.22 -6.86
CA MET A 1 -7.69 -3.55 -6.39
C MET A 1 -7.57 -3.75 -4.90
N ILE A 2 -6.45 -4.31 -4.46
CA ILE A 2 -6.23 -4.64 -3.06
C ILE A 2 -4.87 -4.10 -2.64
N TYR A 3 -4.79 -3.58 -1.43
CA TYR A 3 -3.53 -3.15 -0.84
C TYR A 3 -3.20 -4.08 0.31
N LYS A 4 -1.92 -4.43 0.43
CA LYS A 4 -1.40 -5.24 1.54
C LYS A 4 -0.26 -4.50 2.19
N LEU A 5 -0.31 -4.37 3.51
CA LEU A 5 0.75 -3.72 4.26
C LEU A 5 1.95 -4.64 4.41
N TYR A 6 3.15 -4.06 4.49
CA TYR A 6 4.35 -4.82 4.84
C TYR A 6 5.39 -3.86 5.42
N LYS A 7 6.44 -4.43 6.01
CA LYS A 7 7.54 -3.64 6.54
C LYS A 7 8.81 -3.96 5.77
N THR A 8 9.60 -2.92 5.49
CA THR A 8 10.89 -3.08 4.83
C THR A 8 11.93 -3.57 5.83
N ARG A 9 13.13 -3.85 5.34
CA ARG A 9 14.25 -4.27 6.21
C ARG A 9 14.62 -3.21 7.24
N GLU A 10 14.33 -1.94 6.94
CA GLU A 10 14.59 -0.84 7.84
C GLU A 10 13.44 -0.58 8.80
N ASP A 11 12.48 -1.51 8.87
CA ASP A 11 11.30 -1.42 9.71
C ASP A 11 10.41 -0.23 9.34
N LYS A 12 10.44 0.18 8.08
CA LYS A 12 9.60 1.24 7.56
C LYS A 12 8.30 0.66 7.03
N GLU A 13 7.21 1.38 7.25
CA GLU A 13 5.91 0.98 6.75
C GLU A 13 5.84 1.15 5.24
N ALA A 14 5.25 0.16 4.59
CA ALA A 14 5.09 0.15 3.14
C ALA A 14 3.84 -0.64 2.79
N ALA A 15 3.45 -0.58 1.52
CA ALA A 15 2.31 -1.34 1.04
C ALA A 15 2.53 -1.80 -0.39
N ILE A 16 1.84 -2.87 -0.76
CA ILE A 16 1.83 -3.39 -2.11
C ILE A 16 0.42 -3.25 -2.65
N LYS A 17 0.29 -2.67 -3.84
CA LYS A 17 -0.98 -2.56 -4.54
C LYS A 17 -1.07 -3.69 -5.56
N PHE A 18 -2.12 -4.50 -5.48
CA PHE A 18 -2.38 -5.57 -6.44
C PHE A 18 -3.43 -5.07 -7.43
N ASN A 19 -3.05 -4.99 -8.69
CA ASN A 19 -3.94 -4.52 -9.75
C ASN A 19 -4.72 -5.69 -10.35
N ASP A 20 -5.87 -5.37 -10.96
CA ASP A 20 -6.76 -6.37 -11.54
C ASP A 20 -6.14 -7.11 -12.74
N ASP A 21 -5.15 -6.50 -13.37
CA ASP A 21 -4.46 -7.11 -14.52
C ASP A 21 -3.35 -8.08 -14.10
N GLY A 22 -3.15 -8.28 -12.80
CA GLY A 22 -2.15 -9.18 -12.27
C GLY A 22 -0.82 -8.52 -11.92
N SER A 23 -0.67 -7.23 -12.18
CA SER A 23 0.56 -6.51 -11.82
C SER A 23 0.50 -6.05 -10.36
N MET A 24 1.67 -5.78 -9.79
CA MET A 24 1.78 -5.25 -8.43
C MET A 24 2.74 -4.07 -8.41
N ILE A 25 2.43 -3.11 -7.53
CA ILE A 25 3.28 -1.94 -7.30
C ILE A 25 3.49 -1.84 -5.79
N SER A 26 4.76 -1.78 -5.37
CA SER A 26 5.08 -1.57 -3.96
C SER A 26 5.56 -0.13 -3.77
N PHE A 27 5.26 0.43 -2.61
CA PHE A 27 5.65 1.80 -2.28
C PHE A 27 5.81 1.96 -0.78
N ILE A 28 6.66 2.91 -0.38
CA ILE A 28 6.82 3.26 1.03
C ILE A 28 5.83 4.37 1.38
N PHE A 29 5.55 4.54 2.66
CA PHE A 29 4.63 5.57 3.14
C PHE A 29 5.33 6.93 3.16
N ASP A 30 5.49 7.52 1.98
CA ASP A 30 6.12 8.82 1.79
C ASP A 30 5.07 9.80 1.26
N PRO A 31 4.79 10.91 1.98
CA PRO A 31 3.78 11.88 1.53
C PRO A 31 4.05 12.45 0.13
N ALA A 32 5.29 12.42 -0.33
CA ALA A 32 5.62 12.87 -1.68
C ALA A 32 5.36 11.83 -2.76
N ASN A 33 5.03 10.60 -2.37
CA ASN A 33 4.82 9.51 -3.31
C ASN A 33 3.35 9.51 -3.77
N THR A 34 3.12 9.60 -5.09
CA THR A 34 1.75 9.63 -5.62
C THR A 34 1.00 8.33 -5.37
N ASP A 35 1.70 7.20 -5.35
CA ASP A 35 1.05 5.91 -5.05
C ASP A 35 0.56 5.87 -3.61
N TYR A 36 1.32 6.47 -2.68
CA TYR A 36 0.89 6.57 -1.30
C TYR A 36 -0.34 7.47 -1.17
N GLN A 37 -0.36 8.57 -1.91
CA GLN A 37 -1.52 9.47 -1.92
C GLN A 37 -2.78 8.74 -2.41
N ALA A 38 -2.66 7.95 -3.46
CA ALA A 38 -3.77 7.15 -3.96
C ALA A 38 -4.23 6.12 -2.93
N TYR A 39 -3.30 5.52 -2.20
CA TYR A 39 -3.61 4.59 -1.12
C TYR A 39 -4.42 5.28 -0.01
N LEU A 40 -4.00 6.47 0.41
CA LEU A 40 -4.71 7.22 1.45
C LEU A 40 -6.13 7.55 1.02
N LYS A 41 -6.34 7.92 -0.23
CA LYS A 41 -7.67 8.17 -0.76
C LYS A 41 -8.53 6.91 -0.71
N TRP A 42 -7.96 5.78 -1.10
CA TRP A 42 -8.64 4.50 -1.09
C TRP A 42 -9.10 4.13 0.33
N VAL A 43 -8.24 4.32 1.32
CA VAL A 43 -8.59 4.08 2.72
C VAL A 43 -9.70 5.02 3.18
N SER A 44 -9.63 6.30 2.79
CA SER A 44 -10.62 7.28 3.19
C SER A 44 -12.01 6.98 2.64
N GLU A 45 -12.11 6.16 1.60
CA GLU A 45 -13.37 5.73 1.02
C GLU A 45 -14.02 4.57 1.79
N GLY A 46 -13.41 4.14 2.89
CA GLY A 46 -13.95 3.08 3.73
C GLY A 46 -13.33 1.71 3.51
N ASN A 47 -12.26 1.63 2.73
CA ASN A 47 -11.60 0.36 2.46
C ASN A 47 -10.56 0.06 3.54
N THR A 48 -10.24 -1.21 3.71
CA THR A 48 -9.25 -1.65 4.70
C THR A 48 -8.18 -2.48 4.01
N PRO A 49 -6.90 -2.11 4.15
CA PRO A 49 -5.82 -2.91 3.58
C PRO A 49 -5.62 -4.20 4.37
N GLU A 50 -5.04 -5.20 3.73
CA GLU A 50 -4.67 -6.43 4.41
C GLU A 50 -3.51 -6.18 5.36
N PRO A 51 -3.50 -6.82 6.54
CA PRO A 51 -2.42 -6.61 7.51
C PRO A 51 -1.10 -7.16 7.00
N ALA A 52 -0.02 -6.61 7.55
CA ALA A 52 1.32 -7.06 7.20
C ALA A 52 1.55 -8.49 7.70
N ASP A 53 2.25 -9.27 6.90
CA ASP A 53 2.76 -10.56 7.35
C ASP A 53 4.04 -10.32 8.14
N GLU A 54 4.21 -11.06 9.19
CA GLU A 54 5.44 -10.97 9.99
C GLU A 54 6.48 -11.98 9.56
#